data_ec98bb86778e90f03e536154159fae4b
#
_entry.id   ec98bb86778e90f03e536154159fae4b
#
_cell.length_a   1.000
_cell.length_b   1.000
_cell.length_c   1.000
_cell.angle_alpha   90.00
_cell.angle_beta   90.00
_cell.angle_gamma   90.00
#
_symmetry.space_group_name_H-M   'P 1'
#
loop_
_entity.id
_entity.type
_entity.pdbx_description
1 polymer ?
#
loop_
_entity_poly.entity_id
_entity_poly.type
_entity_poly.pdbx_seq_one_letter_code
_entity_poly.pdbx_strand_id
1 'polypeptide(L)'
;MNNSTFTTQGGIEIEKAITPLEANSALNKIYQYIDTHKGALFVSNYEVPDRYSRWDLGFVNPALELIAKKREFQINALNPNGSRILKLIEPEIKDHPDLEELNSLTEKDNLLGMISGTVKEMTELFPEEERSRQPSVFSVI
;
A
#
# COMPACT_ATOMS: atom_id res chain seq x y z
N MET A 1 -4.72 -12.44 23.14
CA MET A 1 -3.93 -11.79 22.09
C MET A 1 -3.01 -12.82 21.47
N ASN A 2 -3.08 -13.03 20.18
CA ASN A 2 -2.11 -13.86 19.48
C ASN A 2 -1.09 -12.94 18.82
N ASN A 3 0.13 -12.94 19.34
CA ASN A 3 1.24 -12.19 18.75
C ASN A 3 2.12 -13.16 17.97
N SER A 4 2.54 -12.75 16.78
CA SER A 4 3.52 -13.47 15.97
C SER A 4 4.47 -12.48 15.32
N THR A 5 5.73 -12.85 15.24
CA THR A 5 6.76 -12.07 14.53
C THR A 5 7.23 -12.88 13.34
N PHE A 6 7.41 -12.24 12.21
CA PHE A 6 7.97 -12.86 11.01
C PHE A 6 8.76 -11.83 10.20
N THR A 7 9.71 -12.33 9.42
CA THR A 7 10.52 -11.51 8.52
C THR A 7 10.04 -11.71 7.08
N THR A 8 9.84 -10.64 6.35
CA THR A 8 9.52 -10.67 4.92
C THR A 8 10.71 -11.13 4.09
N GLN A 9 10.50 -11.49 2.83
CA GLN A 9 11.60 -11.81 1.91
C GLN A 9 12.56 -10.64 1.73
N GLY A 10 12.09 -9.40 1.82
CA GLY A 10 12.91 -8.17 1.79
C GLY A 10 13.60 -7.83 3.11
N GLY A 11 13.58 -8.72 4.12
CA GLY A 11 14.30 -8.52 5.39
C GLY A 11 13.59 -7.62 6.40
N ILE A 12 12.34 -7.22 6.17
CA ILE A 12 11.57 -6.41 7.11
C ILE A 12 10.97 -7.30 8.18
N GLU A 13 11.26 -6.99 9.45
CA GLU A 13 10.64 -7.66 10.60
C GLU A 13 9.27 -7.07 10.88
N ILE A 14 8.25 -7.93 10.93
CA ILE A 14 6.85 -7.54 11.19
C ILE A 14 6.38 -8.21 12.48
N GLU A 15 5.93 -7.40 13.42
CA GLU A 15 5.19 -7.85 14.59
C GLU A 15 3.69 -7.73 14.33
N LYS A 16 2.98 -8.86 14.41
CA LYS A 16 1.54 -8.95 14.22
C LYS A 16 0.86 -9.27 15.53
N ALA A 17 -0.06 -8.39 15.97
CA ALA A 17 -0.93 -8.61 17.11
C ALA A 17 -2.39 -8.72 16.64
N ILE A 18 -3.08 -9.78 17.06
CA ILE A 18 -4.51 -9.97 16.77
C ILE A 18 -5.29 -9.83 18.06
N THR A 19 -6.21 -8.87 18.09
CA THR A 19 -7.14 -8.65 19.20
C THR A 19 -8.57 -8.82 18.69
N PRO A 20 -9.37 -9.71 19.27
CA PRO A 20 -10.78 -9.82 18.97
C PRO A 20 -11.51 -8.51 19.29
N LEU A 21 -12.35 -8.06 18.40
CA LEU A 21 -13.21 -6.90 18.57
C LEU A 21 -14.65 -7.29 18.24
N GLU A 22 -15.59 -6.59 18.88
CA GLU A 22 -16.99 -6.67 18.49
C GLU A 22 -17.17 -5.90 17.16
N ALA A 23 -17.67 -6.62 16.13
CA ALA A 23 -17.67 -6.13 14.75
C ALA A 23 -18.44 -4.82 14.56
N ASN A 24 -19.65 -4.70 15.11
CA ASN A 24 -20.46 -3.49 14.95
C ASN A 24 -19.81 -2.26 15.60
N SER A 25 -19.16 -2.44 16.76
CA SER A 25 -18.42 -1.36 17.43
C SER A 25 -17.21 -0.90 16.60
N ALA A 26 -16.49 -1.84 16.00
CA ALA A 26 -15.34 -1.53 15.13
C ALA A 26 -15.79 -0.79 13.87
N LEU A 27 -16.83 -1.28 13.19
CA LEU A 27 -17.38 -0.64 12.00
C LEU A 27 -17.89 0.77 12.29
N ASN A 28 -18.63 0.97 13.38
CA ASN A 28 -19.14 2.28 13.76
C ASN A 28 -18.01 3.29 14.01
N LYS A 29 -16.88 2.86 14.59
CA LYS A 29 -15.71 3.73 14.73
C LYS A 29 -15.14 4.12 13.37
N ILE A 30 -15.00 3.19 12.43
CA ILE A 30 -14.53 3.49 11.07
C ILE A 30 -15.47 4.46 10.39
N TYR A 31 -16.79 4.25 10.44
CA TYR A 31 -17.77 5.18 9.88
C TYR A 31 -17.64 6.61 10.42
N GLN A 32 -17.39 6.77 11.71
CA GLN A 32 -17.22 8.10 12.31
C GLN A 32 -15.94 8.82 11.85
N TYR A 33 -14.90 8.08 11.53
CA TYR A 33 -13.60 8.66 11.14
C TYR A 33 -13.42 8.86 9.64
N ILE A 34 -14.09 8.07 8.80
CA ILE A 34 -13.83 8.05 7.36
C ILE A 34 -14.20 9.35 6.65
N ASP A 35 -15.15 10.13 7.19
CA ASP A 35 -15.55 11.43 6.63
C ASP A 35 -14.53 12.53 6.90
N THR A 36 -13.68 12.36 7.89
CA THR A 36 -12.73 13.39 8.33
C THR A 36 -11.26 12.98 8.19
N HIS A 37 -11.00 11.69 7.96
CA HIS A 37 -9.66 11.13 7.83
C HIS A 37 -9.56 10.28 6.57
N LYS A 38 -8.37 10.21 5.98
CA LYS A 38 -8.11 9.27 4.89
C LYS A 38 -8.33 7.84 5.36
N GLY A 39 -9.07 7.07 4.57
CA GLY A 39 -9.40 5.69 4.89
C GLY A 39 -10.28 5.07 3.83
N ALA A 40 -10.61 3.80 4.00
CA ALA A 40 -11.58 3.09 3.20
C ALA A 40 -12.31 2.03 4.03
N LEU A 41 -13.53 1.72 3.63
CA LEU A 41 -14.31 0.62 4.17
C LEU A 41 -14.94 -0.16 3.02
N PHE A 42 -14.59 -1.43 2.92
CA PHE A 42 -15.15 -2.39 1.98
C PHE A 42 -16.07 -3.34 2.74
N VAL A 43 -17.32 -3.39 2.37
CA VAL A 43 -18.33 -4.19 3.04
C VAL A 43 -18.86 -5.25 2.08
N SER A 44 -18.78 -6.51 2.46
CA SER A 44 -19.39 -7.62 1.74
C SER A 44 -20.77 -7.91 2.35
N ASN A 45 -21.83 -7.55 1.65
CA ASN A 45 -23.22 -7.86 2.05
C ASN A 45 -23.72 -9.17 1.46
N TYR A 46 -22.85 -9.92 0.79
CA TYR A 46 -23.23 -11.15 0.11
C TYR A 46 -22.72 -12.36 0.87
N GLU A 47 -23.64 -13.17 1.34
CA GLU A 47 -23.35 -14.42 2.03
C GLU A 47 -24.10 -15.57 1.36
N VAL A 48 -23.38 -16.61 0.98
CA VAL A 48 -23.96 -17.87 0.52
C VAL A 48 -23.37 -18.98 1.40
N PRO A 49 -24.23 -19.70 2.16
CA PRO A 49 -23.75 -20.81 2.98
C PRO A 49 -22.86 -21.76 2.19
N ASP A 50 -21.74 -22.14 2.79
CA ASP A 50 -20.72 -23.05 2.24
C ASP A 50 -19.95 -22.55 1.00
N ARG A 51 -20.23 -21.32 0.52
CA ARG A 51 -19.52 -20.75 -0.65
C ARG A 51 -18.83 -19.42 -0.36
N TYR A 52 -19.54 -18.46 0.25
CA TYR A 52 -19.02 -17.12 0.48
C TYR A 52 -19.27 -16.69 1.91
N SER A 53 -18.21 -16.32 2.62
CA SER A 53 -18.29 -15.73 3.95
C SER A 53 -18.49 -14.22 3.84
N ARG A 54 -19.32 -13.66 4.71
CA ARG A 54 -19.34 -12.21 4.91
C ARG A 54 -18.04 -11.76 5.55
N TRP A 55 -17.43 -10.72 4.99
CA TRP A 55 -16.27 -10.05 5.57
C TRP A 55 -16.34 -8.55 5.29
N ASP A 56 -15.78 -7.79 6.19
CA ASP A 56 -15.63 -6.34 6.04
C ASP A 56 -14.17 -6.00 6.29
N LEU A 57 -13.62 -5.13 5.44
CA LEU A 57 -12.25 -4.65 5.55
C LEU A 57 -12.26 -3.13 5.61
N GLY A 58 -11.69 -2.56 6.67
CA GLY A 58 -11.60 -1.13 6.81
C GLY A 58 -10.28 -0.68 7.42
N PHE A 59 -9.89 0.53 7.05
CA PHE A 59 -8.74 1.21 7.64
C PHE A 59 -8.97 2.71 7.66
N VAL A 60 -8.30 3.39 8.58
CA VAL A 60 -8.25 4.85 8.69
C VAL A 60 -6.81 5.28 9.03
N ASN A 61 -6.45 6.51 8.65
CA ASN A 61 -5.11 7.06 8.88
C ASN A 61 -3.98 6.17 8.33
N PRO A 62 -3.98 5.81 7.03
CA PRO A 62 -2.89 5.02 6.47
C PRO A 62 -1.56 5.75 6.59
N ALA A 63 -0.47 4.99 6.67
CA ALA A 63 0.87 5.55 6.76
C ALA A 63 1.34 6.14 5.43
N LEU A 64 0.94 5.51 4.33
CA LEU A 64 1.32 5.87 2.96
C LEU A 64 0.09 6.01 2.07
N GLU A 65 0.23 6.84 1.05
CA GLU A 65 -0.68 6.94 -0.09
C GLU A 65 0.10 6.72 -1.37
N LEU A 66 -0.36 5.77 -2.19
CA LEU A 66 0.14 5.54 -3.53
C LEU A 66 -0.82 6.15 -4.54
N ILE A 67 -0.28 7.00 -5.41
CA ILE A 67 -0.99 7.57 -6.55
C ILE A 67 -0.27 7.08 -7.80
N ALA A 68 -1.00 6.44 -8.72
CA ALA A 68 -0.47 5.95 -9.98
C ALA A 68 -1.29 6.47 -11.15
N LYS A 69 -0.61 6.96 -12.18
CA LYS A 69 -1.24 7.43 -13.42
C LYS A 69 -0.38 7.07 -14.63
N LYS A 70 -0.86 6.12 -15.42
CA LYS A 70 -0.10 5.57 -16.54
C LYS A 70 1.23 4.97 -16.06
N ARG A 71 2.36 5.54 -16.47
CA ARG A 71 3.71 5.14 -16.07
C ARG A 71 4.27 5.90 -14.88
N GLU A 72 3.59 6.93 -14.43
CA GLU A 72 4.01 7.76 -13.31
C GLU A 72 3.42 7.26 -12.00
N PHE A 73 4.20 7.34 -10.94
CA PHE A 73 3.73 7.07 -9.58
C PHE A 73 4.26 8.09 -8.58
N GLN A 74 3.55 8.22 -7.48
CA GLN A 74 3.93 9.02 -6.34
C GLN A 74 3.54 8.30 -5.06
N ILE A 75 4.46 8.18 -4.12
CA ILE A 75 4.24 7.59 -2.81
C ILE A 75 4.45 8.70 -1.77
N ASN A 76 3.38 9.08 -1.09
CA ASN A 76 3.38 10.11 -0.08
C ASN A 76 3.38 9.48 1.32
N ALA A 77 4.25 9.95 2.19
CA ALA A 77 4.11 9.70 3.61
C ALA A 77 2.99 10.57 4.17
N LEU A 78 2.03 9.96 4.87
CA LEU A 78 0.90 10.66 5.47
C LEU A 78 1.09 10.92 6.97
N ASN A 79 2.10 10.29 7.57
CA ASN A 79 2.45 10.44 8.97
C ASN A 79 3.93 10.04 9.18
N PRO A 80 4.51 10.21 10.39
CA PRO A 80 5.90 9.86 10.66
C PRO A 80 6.25 8.38 10.41
N ASN A 81 5.30 7.45 10.56
CA ASN A 81 5.53 6.04 10.23
C ASN A 81 5.69 5.88 8.72
N GLY A 82 4.89 6.60 7.92
CA GLY A 82 5.04 6.63 6.47
C GLY A 82 6.43 7.11 6.04
N SER A 83 6.95 8.18 6.66
CA SER A 83 8.31 8.65 6.38
C SER A 83 9.38 7.60 6.69
N ARG A 84 9.21 6.80 7.74
CA ARG A 84 10.12 5.69 8.05
C ARG A 84 10.04 4.59 7.01
N ILE A 85 8.82 4.24 6.58
CA ILE A 85 8.61 3.22 5.54
C ILE A 85 9.22 3.67 4.22
N LEU A 86 9.05 4.94 3.81
CA LEU A 86 9.66 5.46 2.58
C LEU A 86 11.17 5.28 2.57
N LYS A 87 11.87 5.56 3.69
CA LYS A 87 13.31 5.37 3.81
C LYS A 87 13.76 3.91 3.64
N LEU A 88 12.89 2.96 3.98
CA LEU A 88 13.19 1.53 3.82
C LEU A 88 12.96 1.04 2.39
N ILE A 89 11.92 1.53 1.72
CA ILE A 89 11.55 1.06 0.37
C ILE A 89 12.27 1.84 -0.75
N GLU A 90 12.73 3.06 -0.51
CA GLU A 90 13.39 3.90 -1.52
C GLU A 90 14.58 3.21 -2.19
N PRO A 91 15.53 2.56 -1.48
CA PRO A 91 16.65 1.87 -2.10
C PRO A 91 16.20 0.73 -3.03
N GLU A 92 15.19 -0.04 -2.64
CA GLU A 92 14.68 -1.16 -3.43
C GLU A 92 14.00 -0.67 -4.72
N ILE A 93 13.22 0.41 -4.63
CA ILE A 93 12.59 1.03 -5.80
C ILE A 93 13.66 1.59 -6.74
N LYS A 94 14.68 2.26 -6.20
CA LYS A 94 15.75 2.91 -6.98
C LYS A 94 16.50 1.94 -7.88
N ASP A 95 16.72 0.73 -7.40
CA ASP A 95 17.49 -0.29 -8.12
C ASP A 95 16.61 -1.19 -8.99
N HIS A 96 15.29 -0.89 -9.09
CA HIS A 96 14.38 -1.73 -9.86
C HIS A 96 14.63 -1.63 -11.36
N PRO A 97 14.73 -2.77 -12.10
CA PRO A 97 15.08 -2.78 -13.53
C PRO A 97 14.08 -2.06 -14.43
N ASP A 98 12.80 -2.02 -14.05
CA ASP A 98 11.74 -1.36 -14.81
C ASP A 98 11.61 0.13 -14.51
N LEU A 99 12.38 0.68 -13.57
CA LEU A 99 12.37 2.09 -13.25
C LEU A 99 13.14 2.90 -14.31
N GLU A 100 12.54 3.98 -14.79
CA GLU A 100 13.17 4.94 -15.69
C GLU A 100 13.77 6.12 -14.92
N GLU A 101 12.99 6.69 -14.00
CA GLU A 101 13.38 7.85 -13.21
C GLU A 101 12.81 7.76 -11.79
N LEU A 102 13.59 8.18 -10.82
CA LEU A 102 13.18 8.31 -9.42
C LEU A 102 13.57 9.67 -8.86
N ASN A 103 12.62 10.33 -8.23
CA ASN A 103 12.80 11.56 -7.49
C ASN A 103 12.33 11.34 -6.05
N SER A 104 13.15 11.67 -5.08
CA SER A 104 12.80 11.60 -3.67
C SER A 104 12.89 12.96 -3.00
N LEU A 105 11.88 13.28 -2.19
CA LEU A 105 11.90 14.42 -1.28
C LEU A 105 11.94 13.88 0.15
N THR A 106 13.07 14.09 0.80
CA THR A 106 13.25 13.71 2.20
C THR A 106 12.45 14.64 3.10
N GLU A 107 11.99 14.10 4.23
CA GLU A 107 11.37 14.86 5.31
C GLU A 107 12.25 16.06 5.70
N LYS A 108 11.73 17.28 5.54
CA LYS A 108 12.38 18.54 5.89
C LYS A 108 11.34 19.56 6.31
N ASP A 109 11.62 20.32 7.37
CA ASP A 109 10.81 21.45 7.81
C ASP A 109 9.31 21.14 8.00
N ASN A 110 8.96 20.04 8.67
CA ASN A 110 7.60 19.52 8.87
C ASN A 110 6.88 18.97 7.62
N LEU A 111 7.55 18.86 6.49
CA LEU A 111 7.05 18.14 5.33
C LEU A 111 7.41 16.67 5.46
N LEU A 112 6.38 15.82 5.35
CA LEU A 112 6.55 14.38 5.27
C LEU A 112 7.21 14.00 3.94
N GLY A 113 8.00 12.91 3.92
CA GLY A 113 8.70 12.47 2.73
C GLY A 113 7.77 12.04 1.59
N MET A 114 8.28 12.11 0.37
CA MET A 114 7.62 11.67 -0.86
C MET A 114 8.64 11.03 -1.79
N ILE A 115 8.23 9.99 -2.48
CA ILE A 115 8.95 9.39 -3.60
C ILE A 115 8.05 9.49 -4.83
N SER A 116 8.60 9.90 -5.96
CA SER A 116 7.91 9.87 -7.24
C SER A 116 8.82 9.30 -8.31
N GLY A 117 8.24 8.64 -9.30
CA GLY A 117 9.04 8.03 -10.36
C GLY A 117 8.21 7.75 -11.61
N THR A 118 8.94 7.33 -12.64
CA THR A 118 8.38 6.93 -13.93
C THR A 118 8.90 5.54 -14.27
N VAL A 119 7.99 4.68 -14.70
CA VAL A 119 8.31 3.33 -15.16
C VAL A 119 8.69 3.39 -16.64
N LYS A 120 9.65 2.58 -17.05
CA LYS A 120 10.11 2.49 -18.45
C LYS A 120 8.97 2.30 -19.44
N GLU A 121 9.08 2.93 -20.59
CA GLU A 121 8.15 2.70 -21.67
C GLU A 121 8.36 1.32 -22.26
N MET A 122 7.23 0.67 -22.55
CA MET A 122 7.24 -0.62 -23.19
C MET A 122 7.59 -0.44 -24.67
N THR A 123 8.72 -1.01 -25.07
CA THR A 123 9.20 -1.00 -26.47
C THR A 123 8.81 -2.25 -27.24
N GLU A 124 8.41 -3.32 -26.54
CA GLU A 124 8.06 -4.61 -27.12
C GLU A 124 6.58 -4.92 -26.88
N LEU A 125 5.95 -5.54 -27.88
CA LEU A 125 4.58 -6.06 -27.76
C LEU A 125 4.64 -7.46 -27.15
N PHE A 126 4.16 -7.59 -25.93
CA PHE A 126 4.00 -8.88 -25.28
C PHE A 126 2.69 -9.55 -25.73
N PRO A 127 2.69 -10.86 -26.00
CA PRO A 127 1.46 -11.62 -26.18
C PRO A 127 0.61 -11.58 -24.90
N GLU A 128 -0.68 -11.88 -25.02
CA GLU A 128 -1.62 -11.71 -23.92
C GLU A 128 -1.25 -12.51 -22.67
N GLU A 129 -0.68 -13.71 -22.85
CA GLU A 129 -0.22 -14.59 -21.79
C GLU A 129 0.98 -14.02 -21.01
N GLU A 130 1.75 -13.11 -21.62
CA GLU A 130 2.94 -12.50 -21.01
C GLU A 130 2.75 -11.04 -20.58
N ARG A 131 1.54 -10.51 -20.68
CA ARG A 131 1.24 -9.12 -20.29
C ARG A 131 1.63 -8.78 -18.84
N SER A 132 1.63 -9.75 -17.95
CA SER A 132 2.08 -9.56 -16.57
C SER A 132 3.57 -9.25 -16.42
N ARG A 133 4.37 -9.49 -17.48
CA ARG A 133 5.82 -9.19 -17.52
C ARG A 133 6.11 -7.76 -18.00
N GLN A 134 5.09 -7.04 -18.43
CA GLN A 134 5.27 -5.67 -18.91
C GLN A 134 5.65 -4.75 -17.75
N PRO A 135 6.61 -3.83 -17.95
CA PRO A 135 6.88 -2.77 -17.00
C PRO A 135 5.60 -2.01 -16.64
N SER A 136 5.32 -1.92 -15.37
CA SER A 136 4.15 -1.25 -14.84
C SER A 136 4.46 -0.64 -13.49
N VAL A 137 3.65 0.28 -13.02
CA VAL A 137 3.79 0.78 -11.65
C VAL A 137 3.73 -0.37 -10.62
N PHE A 138 2.92 -1.40 -10.89
CA PHE A 138 2.80 -2.56 -9.99
C PHE A 138 4.00 -3.52 -10.06
N SER A 139 4.86 -3.46 -11.08
CA SER A 139 6.09 -4.24 -11.10
C SER A 139 7.21 -3.60 -10.27
N VAL A 140 7.11 -2.28 -10.03
CA VAL A 140 8.12 -1.49 -9.30
C VAL A 140 7.77 -1.33 -7.82
N ILE A 141 6.48 -1.39 -7.46
CA ILE A 141 5.94 -1.20 -6.11
C ILE A 141 5.31 -2.51 -5.63
#